data_75128713877d063c6e404a8ab7fba040
#
_entry.id   75128713877d063c6e404a8ab7fba040
#
_cell.length_a   1.000
_cell.length_b   1.000
_cell.length_c   1.000
_cell.angle_alpha   90.00
_cell.angle_beta   90.00
_cell.angle_gamma   90.00
#
_symmetry.space_group_name_H-M   'P 1'
#
loop_
_entity.id
_entity.type
_entity.pdbx_description
1 polymer ?
#
loop_
_entity_poly.entity_id
_entity_poly.type
_entity_poly.pdbx_seq_one_letter_code
_entity_poly.pdbx_strand_id
1 'polypeptide(L)'
;MEKLDITDPGLPVVDIEVFEKTRATMGAGFIKIITYFGEDGGKAVAEIEAAQREGNAARMVMPAHTMKSEARQFGAMTLGELTERIEMGARRCVEHQEAPDELLVLVARLKPLFRRTMEVLERETNPLVQRRGEVRTAAGNQSFGRI
;
A
#
# COMPACT_ATOMS: atom_id res chain seq x y z
N MET A 1 -9.28 -3.03 -19.12
CA MET A 1 -9.24 -3.31 -17.69
C MET A 1 -9.68 -2.08 -16.93
N GLU A 2 -10.60 -2.27 -16.02
CA GLU A 2 -11.12 -1.16 -15.24
C GLU A 2 -10.13 -0.73 -14.19
N LYS A 3 -10.06 0.56 -13.95
CA LYS A 3 -9.22 1.04 -12.89
C LYS A 3 -9.92 0.83 -11.56
N LEU A 4 -9.13 0.57 -10.53
CA LEU A 4 -9.68 0.45 -9.20
C LEU A 4 -10.21 1.79 -8.75
N ASP A 5 -11.36 1.75 -8.09
CA ASP A 5 -11.92 2.97 -7.51
C ASP A 5 -11.30 3.11 -6.12
N ILE A 6 -10.25 3.87 -6.03
CA ILE A 6 -9.52 4.02 -4.79
C ILE A 6 -10.29 4.77 -3.71
N THR A 7 -11.49 5.25 -4.05
CA THR A 7 -12.33 5.92 -3.07
C THR A 7 -13.39 4.98 -2.48
N ASP A 8 -13.50 3.78 -3.00
CA ASP A 8 -14.51 2.83 -2.56
C ASP A 8 -14.13 2.24 -1.20
N PRO A 9 -14.86 2.53 -0.13
CA PRO A 9 -14.52 2.01 1.19
C PRO A 9 -14.65 0.49 1.29
N GLY A 10 -15.36 -0.15 0.36
CA GLY A 10 -15.48 -1.60 0.36
C GLY A 10 -14.38 -2.29 -0.40
N LEU A 11 -13.50 -1.55 -1.06
CA LEU A 11 -12.43 -2.13 -1.85
C LEU A 11 -11.39 -2.78 -0.94
N PRO A 12 -10.99 -4.03 -1.21
CA PRO A 12 -9.96 -4.67 -0.41
C PRO A 12 -8.65 -3.90 -0.50
N VAL A 13 -8.05 -3.64 0.66
CA VAL A 13 -6.80 -2.89 0.72
C VAL A 13 -5.63 -3.77 0.27
N VAL A 14 -5.68 -5.05 0.62
CA VAL A 14 -4.62 -5.99 0.28
C VAL A 14 -5.23 -7.22 -0.40
N ASP A 15 -4.65 -7.62 -1.53
CA ASP A 15 -5.00 -8.85 -2.20
C ASP A 15 -4.26 -9.97 -1.47
N ILE A 16 -4.98 -10.75 -0.70
CA ILE A 16 -4.38 -11.78 0.16
C ILE A 16 -3.68 -12.86 -0.64
N GLU A 17 -4.17 -13.17 -1.81
CA GLU A 17 -3.53 -14.18 -2.65
C GLU A 17 -2.14 -13.74 -3.07
N VAL A 18 -1.99 -12.49 -3.51
CA VAL A 18 -0.69 -11.94 -3.87
C VAL A 18 0.21 -11.88 -2.64
N PHE A 19 -0.36 -11.42 -1.51
CA PHE A 19 0.36 -11.33 -0.25
C PHE A 19 0.96 -12.68 0.14
N GLU A 20 0.16 -13.75 0.07
CA GLU A 20 0.63 -15.08 0.47
C GLU A 20 1.68 -15.63 -0.50
N LYS A 21 1.55 -15.35 -1.78
CA LYS A 21 2.56 -15.76 -2.75
C LYS A 21 3.91 -15.10 -2.45
N THR A 22 3.90 -13.81 -2.16
CA THR A 22 5.11 -13.08 -1.85
C THR A 22 5.72 -13.59 -0.56
N ARG A 23 4.89 -13.86 0.45
CA ARG A 23 5.35 -14.41 1.70
C ARG A 23 6.04 -15.76 1.49
N ALA A 24 5.44 -16.64 0.70
CA ALA A 24 6.00 -17.96 0.42
C ALA A 24 7.34 -17.83 -0.32
N THR A 25 7.44 -16.90 -1.25
CA THR A 25 8.65 -16.68 -2.02
C THR A 25 9.78 -16.14 -1.16
N MET A 26 9.49 -15.18 -0.29
CA MET A 26 10.51 -14.55 0.51
C MET A 26 10.91 -15.32 1.77
N GLY A 27 10.01 -16.14 2.27
CA GLY A 27 10.34 -16.97 3.42
C GLY A 27 10.62 -16.18 4.68
N ALA A 28 11.69 -16.53 5.39
CA ALA A 28 11.97 -15.99 6.71
C ALA A 28 12.21 -14.47 6.74
N GLY A 29 12.62 -13.89 5.62
CA GLY A 29 12.89 -12.45 5.57
C GLY A 29 11.65 -11.59 5.37
N PHE A 30 10.49 -12.21 5.20
CA PHE A 30 9.29 -11.49 4.80
C PHE A 30 8.87 -10.41 5.80
N ILE A 31 8.87 -10.74 7.09
CA ILE A 31 8.45 -9.78 8.12
C ILE A 31 9.36 -8.56 8.13
N LYS A 32 10.66 -8.80 7.97
CA LYS A 32 11.64 -7.72 7.95
C LYS A 32 11.41 -6.79 6.76
N ILE A 33 11.08 -7.36 5.60
CA ILE A 33 10.81 -6.56 4.41
C ILE A 33 9.56 -5.71 4.61
N ILE A 34 8.53 -6.25 5.26
CA ILE A 34 7.34 -5.47 5.56
C ILE A 34 7.67 -4.33 6.52
N THR A 35 8.51 -4.59 7.52
CA THR A 35 8.94 -3.54 8.44
C THR A 35 9.66 -2.42 7.69
N TYR A 36 10.55 -2.78 6.77
CA TYR A 36 11.25 -1.79 5.95
C TYR A 36 10.25 -1.01 5.09
N PHE A 37 9.26 -1.70 4.52
CA PHE A 37 8.25 -1.01 3.72
C PHE A 37 7.50 0.02 4.57
N GLY A 38 7.20 -0.32 5.81
CA GLY A 38 6.53 0.64 6.71
C GLY A 38 7.38 1.87 6.97
N GLU A 39 8.68 1.67 7.23
CA GLU A 39 9.59 2.77 7.51
C GLU A 39 9.84 3.62 6.26
N ASP A 40 10.20 2.97 5.16
CA ASP A 40 10.51 3.69 3.93
C ASP A 40 9.27 4.32 3.33
N GLY A 41 8.13 3.63 3.42
CA GLY A 41 6.87 4.16 2.94
C GLY A 41 6.42 5.38 3.73
N GLY A 42 6.62 5.36 5.04
CA GLY A 42 6.29 6.52 5.86
C GLY A 42 7.11 7.74 5.45
N LYS A 43 8.40 7.54 5.15
CA LYS A 43 9.25 8.62 4.68
C LYS A 43 8.80 9.11 3.31
N ALA A 44 8.42 8.18 2.43
CA ALA A 44 7.95 8.54 1.09
C ALA A 44 6.66 9.36 1.16
N VAL A 45 5.73 8.98 2.02
CA VAL A 45 4.50 9.75 2.21
C VAL A 45 4.84 11.17 2.66
N ALA A 46 5.72 11.29 3.65
CA ALA A 46 6.10 12.61 4.15
C ALA A 46 6.77 13.45 3.07
N GLU A 47 7.59 12.83 2.24
CA GLU A 47 8.28 13.53 1.17
C GLU A 47 7.30 14.00 0.10
N ILE A 48 6.33 13.17 -0.26
CA ILE A 48 5.31 13.54 -1.24
C ILE A 48 4.46 14.69 -0.69
N GLU A 49 4.09 14.62 0.59
CA GLU A 49 3.33 15.69 1.21
C GLU A 49 4.10 17.01 1.22
N ALA A 50 5.39 16.95 1.55
CA ALA A 50 6.22 18.15 1.56
C ALA A 50 6.36 18.71 0.15
N ALA A 51 6.55 17.85 -0.83
CA ALA A 51 6.66 18.29 -2.23
C ALA A 51 5.37 18.96 -2.69
N GLN A 52 4.22 18.45 -2.25
CA GLN A 52 2.94 19.06 -2.57
C GLN A 52 2.85 20.48 -2.00
N ARG A 53 3.26 20.66 -0.74
CA ARG A 53 3.23 21.96 -0.11
C ARG A 53 4.18 22.94 -0.78
N GLU A 54 5.31 22.44 -1.28
CA GLU A 54 6.31 23.27 -1.94
C GLU A 54 6.02 23.52 -3.42
N GLY A 55 5.00 22.88 -3.95
CA GLY A 55 4.70 23.01 -5.38
C GLY A 55 5.74 22.33 -6.26
N ASN A 56 6.42 21.31 -5.75
CA ASN A 56 7.53 20.67 -6.45
C ASN A 56 7.13 19.30 -6.99
N ALA A 57 6.61 19.26 -8.21
CA ALA A 57 6.17 18.02 -8.81
C ALA A 57 7.31 17.03 -9.02
N ALA A 58 8.48 17.52 -9.41
CA ALA A 58 9.62 16.65 -9.68
C ALA A 58 9.99 15.81 -8.46
N ARG A 59 9.90 16.40 -7.27
CA ARG A 59 10.25 15.73 -6.04
C ARG A 59 9.29 14.63 -5.67
N MET A 60 8.08 14.61 -6.24
CA MET A 60 7.08 13.61 -5.95
C MET A 60 7.30 12.31 -6.74
N VAL A 61 8.00 12.38 -7.86
CA VAL A 61 8.03 11.28 -8.82
C VAL A 61 8.66 10.01 -8.25
N MET A 62 9.88 10.10 -7.74
CA MET A 62 10.58 8.89 -7.28
C MET A 62 9.96 8.24 -6.05
N PRO A 63 9.59 8.99 -5.01
CA PRO A 63 8.94 8.33 -3.88
C PRO A 63 7.62 7.65 -4.26
N ALA A 64 6.85 8.25 -5.17
CA ALA A 64 5.62 7.62 -5.63
C ALA A 64 5.91 6.37 -6.46
N HIS A 65 6.92 6.43 -7.31
CA HIS A 65 7.32 5.30 -8.14
C HIS A 65 7.76 4.10 -7.29
N THR A 66 8.61 4.36 -6.31
CA THR A 66 9.13 3.30 -5.45
C THR A 66 8.01 2.68 -4.61
N MET A 67 7.16 3.52 -4.04
CA MET A 67 6.05 3.00 -3.22
C MET A 67 5.07 2.18 -4.07
N LYS A 68 4.84 2.58 -5.31
CA LYS A 68 3.98 1.83 -6.21
C LYS A 68 4.49 0.40 -6.37
N SER A 69 5.77 0.25 -6.65
CA SER A 69 6.37 -1.07 -6.85
C SER A 69 6.30 -1.91 -5.59
N GLU A 70 6.65 -1.33 -4.46
CA GLU A 70 6.64 -2.06 -3.20
C GLU A 70 5.23 -2.45 -2.78
N ALA A 71 4.29 -1.54 -2.93
CA ALA A 71 2.90 -1.81 -2.57
C ALA A 71 2.36 -3.00 -3.36
N ARG A 72 2.61 -3.02 -4.67
CA ARG A 72 2.12 -4.10 -5.52
C ARG A 72 2.75 -5.43 -5.18
N GLN A 73 4.00 -5.42 -4.74
CA GLN A 73 4.69 -6.63 -4.35
C GLN A 73 3.99 -7.33 -3.19
N PHE A 74 3.44 -6.55 -2.25
CA PHE A 74 2.74 -7.12 -1.10
C PHE A 74 1.24 -7.28 -1.33
N GLY A 75 0.76 -7.04 -2.53
CA GLY A 75 -0.67 -7.16 -2.81
C GLY A 75 -1.47 -5.93 -2.45
N ALA A 76 -0.82 -4.83 -2.07
CA ALA A 76 -1.50 -3.59 -1.73
C ALA A 76 -1.88 -2.83 -2.99
N MET A 77 -2.84 -3.36 -3.73
CA MET A 77 -3.17 -2.88 -5.07
C MET A 77 -3.79 -1.50 -5.07
N THR A 78 -4.61 -1.20 -4.07
CA THR A 78 -5.25 0.12 -3.98
C THR A 78 -4.20 1.21 -3.74
N LEU A 79 -3.25 0.94 -2.83
CA LEU A 79 -2.16 1.87 -2.60
C LEU A 79 -1.29 2.00 -3.84
N GLY A 80 -1.03 0.88 -4.53
CA GLY A 80 -0.29 0.90 -5.78
C GLY A 80 -0.97 1.75 -6.84
N GLU A 81 -2.29 1.66 -6.94
CA GLU A 81 -3.04 2.47 -7.90
C GLU A 81 -2.97 3.95 -7.55
N LEU A 82 -3.13 4.28 -6.27
CA LEU A 82 -3.06 5.68 -5.86
C LEU A 82 -1.67 6.27 -6.14
N THR A 83 -0.62 5.55 -5.79
CA THR A 83 0.73 6.04 -6.01
C THR A 83 1.06 6.12 -7.50
N GLU A 84 0.49 5.22 -8.31
CA GLU A 84 0.68 5.33 -9.74
C GLU A 84 0.04 6.61 -10.29
N ARG A 85 -1.17 6.95 -9.83
CA ARG A 85 -1.82 8.17 -10.28
C ARG A 85 -1.03 9.41 -9.86
N ILE A 86 -0.47 9.38 -8.64
CA ILE A 86 0.36 10.48 -8.18
C ILE A 86 1.62 10.58 -9.04
N GLU A 87 2.27 9.46 -9.31
CA GLU A 87 3.48 9.46 -10.12
C GLU A 87 3.21 9.99 -11.52
N MET A 88 2.17 9.48 -12.16
CA MET A 88 1.85 9.88 -13.53
C MET A 88 1.47 11.35 -13.61
N GLY A 89 0.68 11.82 -12.64
CA GLY A 89 0.32 13.22 -12.58
C GLY A 89 1.53 14.13 -12.34
N ALA A 90 2.42 13.70 -11.45
CA ALA A 90 3.62 14.47 -11.16
C ALA A 90 4.53 14.55 -12.40
N ARG A 91 4.69 13.43 -13.12
CA ARG A 91 5.49 13.45 -14.36
C ARG A 91 4.89 14.40 -15.37
N ARG A 92 3.56 14.41 -15.49
CA ARG A 92 2.90 15.33 -16.42
C ARG A 92 3.15 16.78 -16.00
N CYS A 93 3.06 17.08 -14.71
CA CYS A 93 3.32 18.43 -14.23
C CYS A 93 4.75 18.85 -14.51
N VAL A 94 5.72 17.94 -14.34
CA VAL A 94 7.12 18.24 -14.68
C VAL A 94 7.25 18.55 -16.16
N GLU A 95 6.62 17.71 -17.00
CA GLU A 95 6.71 17.88 -18.45
C GLU A 95 6.13 19.21 -18.89
N HIS A 96 5.06 19.65 -18.27
CA HIS A 96 4.41 20.91 -18.63
C HIS A 96 4.87 22.08 -17.76
N GLN A 97 5.86 21.86 -16.90
CA GLN A 97 6.40 22.90 -16.02
C GLN A 97 5.32 23.54 -15.17
N GLU A 98 4.44 22.70 -14.61
CA GLU A 98 3.35 23.16 -13.78
C GLU A 98 3.51 22.69 -12.35
N ALA A 99 2.94 23.46 -11.41
CA ALA A 99 2.87 23.01 -10.02
C ALA A 99 1.84 21.88 -9.92
N PRO A 100 2.00 20.98 -8.92
CA PRO A 100 1.15 19.79 -8.81
C PRO A 100 -0.18 20.06 -8.10
N ASP A 101 -0.80 21.20 -8.34
CA ASP A 101 -2.05 21.58 -7.65
C ASP A 101 -3.16 20.57 -7.90
N GLU A 102 -3.21 19.99 -9.10
CA GLU A 102 -4.24 19.03 -9.43
C GLU A 102 -4.11 17.73 -8.66
N LEU A 103 -2.96 17.49 -8.02
CA LEU A 103 -2.73 16.26 -7.28
C LEU A 103 -3.11 16.35 -5.81
N LEU A 104 -3.54 17.53 -5.36
CA LEU A 104 -3.81 17.74 -3.94
C LEU A 104 -4.78 16.69 -3.36
N VAL A 105 -5.85 16.39 -4.07
CA VAL A 105 -6.85 15.44 -3.58
C VAL A 105 -6.24 14.04 -3.45
N LEU A 106 -5.45 13.63 -4.43
CA LEU A 106 -4.82 12.31 -4.39
C LEU A 106 -3.81 12.23 -3.25
N VAL A 107 -2.99 13.28 -3.09
CA VAL A 107 -1.99 13.32 -2.03
C VAL A 107 -2.64 13.27 -0.66
N ALA A 108 -3.80 13.95 -0.51
CA ALA A 108 -4.52 13.95 0.76
C ALA A 108 -4.99 12.56 1.16
N ARG A 109 -5.21 11.67 0.19
CA ARG A 109 -5.66 10.31 0.45
C ARG A 109 -4.51 9.36 0.77
N LEU A 110 -3.28 9.76 0.49
CA LEU A 110 -2.15 8.86 0.57
C LEU A 110 -1.86 8.37 1.98
N LYS A 111 -1.75 9.28 2.94
CA LYS A 111 -1.40 8.92 4.31
C LYS A 111 -2.43 8.00 4.97
N PRO A 112 -3.73 8.32 4.91
CA PRO A 112 -4.74 7.41 5.49
C PRO A 112 -4.72 6.04 4.84
N LEU A 113 -4.56 5.97 3.52
CA LEU A 113 -4.53 4.69 2.83
C LEU A 113 -3.28 3.91 3.18
N PHE A 114 -2.14 4.58 3.26
CA PHE A 114 -0.89 3.93 3.65
C PHE A 114 -1.01 3.34 5.06
N ARG A 115 -1.56 4.11 6.00
CA ARG A 115 -1.73 3.62 7.38
C ARG A 115 -2.63 2.40 7.42
N ARG A 116 -3.74 2.44 6.70
CA ARG A 116 -4.66 1.31 6.67
C ARG A 116 -4.00 0.10 6.03
N THR A 117 -3.21 0.31 4.98
CA THR A 117 -2.48 -0.76 4.33
C THR A 117 -1.51 -1.42 5.29
N MET A 118 -0.75 -0.61 6.05
CA MET A 118 0.19 -1.16 7.02
C MET A 118 -0.51 -1.93 8.13
N GLU A 119 -1.67 -1.46 8.58
CA GLU A 119 -2.44 -2.19 9.58
C GLU A 119 -2.82 -3.58 9.07
N VAL A 120 -3.25 -3.66 7.81
CA VAL A 120 -3.63 -4.95 7.24
C VAL A 120 -2.40 -5.85 7.08
N LEU A 121 -1.30 -5.31 6.56
CA LEU A 121 -0.10 -6.10 6.35
C LEU A 121 0.46 -6.63 7.67
N GLU A 122 0.49 -5.79 8.70
CA GLU A 122 0.99 -6.21 10.00
C GLU A 122 0.08 -7.23 10.66
N ARG A 123 -1.22 -7.05 10.52
CA ARG A 123 -2.17 -8.02 11.07
C ARG A 123 -2.00 -9.38 10.39
N GLU A 124 -1.83 -9.39 9.07
CA GLU A 124 -1.72 -10.65 8.34
C GLU A 124 -0.39 -11.36 8.61
N THR A 125 0.63 -10.64 9.08
CA THR A 125 1.88 -11.28 9.44
C THR A 125 1.91 -11.71 10.90
N ASN A 126 0.94 -11.29 11.71
CA ASN A 126 0.91 -11.61 13.13
C ASN A 126 0.53 -13.09 13.29
N PRO A 127 1.40 -13.93 13.91
CA PRO A 127 1.09 -15.35 14.06
C PRO A 127 -0.20 -15.60 14.82
N LEU A 128 -0.54 -14.76 15.78
CA LEU A 128 -1.77 -14.96 16.55
C LEU A 128 -3.01 -14.73 15.70
N VAL A 129 -2.98 -13.72 14.86
CA VAL A 129 -4.10 -13.44 13.97
C VAL A 129 -4.24 -14.57 12.96
N GLN A 130 -3.13 -15.06 12.40
CA GLN A 130 -3.18 -16.16 11.49
C GLN A 130 -3.75 -17.42 12.14
N ARG A 131 -3.31 -17.71 13.36
CA ARG A 131 -3.81 -18.87 14.08
C ARG A 131 -5.31 -18.76 14.31
N ARG A 132 -5.80 -17.59 14.68
CA ARG A 132 -7.23 -17.43 14.86
C ARG A 132 -7.99 -17.58 13.55
N GLY A 133 -7.41 -17.09 12.46
CA GLY A 133 -7.99 -17.26 11.14
C GLY A 133 -8.11 -18.72 10.77
N GLU A 134 -7.07 -19.49 11.04
CA GLU A 134 -7.09 -20.91 10.77
C GLU A 134 -8.13 -21.63 11.62
N VAL A 135 -8.21 -21.26 12.88
CA VAL A 135 -9.19 -21.86 13.77
C VAL A 135 -10.60 -21.56 13.28
N ARG A 136 -10.86 -20.35 12.87
CA ARG A 136 -12.17 -20.01 12.36
C ARG A 136 -12.51 -20.77 11.09
N THR A 137 -11.53 -20.96 10.23
CA THR A 137 -11.73 -21.72 9.00
C THR A 137 -12.02 -23.19 9.34
N ALA A 138 -11.25 -23.75 10.26
CA ALA A 138 -11.48 -25.11 10.70
C ALA A 138 -12.84 -25.25 11.34
N ALA A 139 -13.22 -24.29 12.15
CA ALA A 139 -14.54 -24.33 12.80
C ALA A 139 -15.65 -24.25 11.77
N GLY A 140 -15.41 -23.54 10.69
CA GLY A 140 -16.35 -23.53 9.60
C GLY A 140 -16.51 -24.89 8.98
N ASN A 141 -15.44 -25.66 8.99
CA ASN A 141 -15.48 -27.00 8.47
C ASN A 141 -15.79 -27.95 9.57
N GLN A 142 -15.31 -27.72 10.82
CA GLN A 142 -15.45 -28.64 11.85
C GLN A 142 -15.05 -28.02 13.06
N SER A 143 -15.45 -27.51 13.62
CA SER A 143 -15.19 -27.03 14.84
C SER A 143 -13.99 -26.79 15.32
N PHE A 144 -13.52 -26.62 15.69
CA PHE A 144 -12.48 -26.33 16.28
C PHE A 144 -11.81 -26.53 17.08
N GLY A 145 -12.00 -26.61 17.17
CA GLY A 145 -11.32 -26.99 18.11
C GLY A 145 -9.97 -26.95 18.26
N ARG A 146 -9.26 -26.59 17.71
CA ARG A 146 -8.00 -26.68 17.93
C ARG A 146 -7.58 -25.51 18.43
N ILE A 147 -7.17 -25.21 19.13
CA ILE A 147 -6.79 -24.04 19.72
C ILE A 147 -5.34 -23.82 19.79
#